data_e9d7d3c586c770f439b16dc9520f304e
#
_entry.id   e9d7d3c586c770f439b16dc9520f304e
#
_cell.length_a   1.000
_cell.length_b   1.000
_cell.length_c   1.000
_cell.angle_alpha   90.00
_cell.angle_beta   90.00
_cell.angle_gamma   90.00
#
_symmetry.space_group_name_H-M   'P 1'
#
loop_
_entity.id
_entity.type
_entity.pdbx_description
1 polymer ?
#
loop_
_entity_poly.entity_id
_entity_poly.type
_entity_poly.pdbx_seq_one_letter_code
_entity_poly.pdbx_strand_id
1 'polypeptide(L)'
;EFVVLVGPSGCGKSTLLRMIAGLENITGGEIAIGERVVNNVPPKERDIAMVFQNYALYPHMTVADNMGFSLKLRNAPQSEIDTKVRRAAEILNLSALLDRFPRQLSGGQRQRVAMGRAIVRDPQVFLFDEPLSNLDAKLRVAMRTEIKELHQRLKTTTVYVTHDQIEAMTMADKIVVMHDGIVEQMGAPLDLYDNPVNMFVAGFIGSPAMNFLRGRIDGQSFVLEGGARLPLGSAPAASSDAPAIYGIRPEHFIIDDENGAEAEVVVVEPTGSEVQVVARLNGQEVVAVFRERHAFKPGDHIRLGTDRRVTHLFDAQSGRTLARH
;
A
#
# COMPACT_ATOMS: atom_id res chain seq x y z
N GLU A 1 11.02 2.59 -12.12
CA GLU A 1 10.60 1.98 -10.86
C GLU A 1 9.31 2.62 -10.37
N PHE A 2 8.38 1.80 -9.85
CA PHE A 2 7.11 2.24 -9.24
C PHE A 2 7.25 2.18 -7.72
N VAL A 3 7.41 3.34 -7.08
CA VAL A 3 7.57 3.45 -5.62
C VAL A 3 6.25 3.89 -5.00
N VAL A 4 5.77 3.15 -4.00
CA VAL A 4 4.51 3.48 -3.29
C VAL A 4 4.81 3.87 -1.85
N LEU A 5 4.34 5.06 -1.45
CA LEU A 5 4.41 5.55 -0.08
C LEU A 5 3.12 5.18 0.65
N VAL A 6 3.23 4.44 1.74
CA VAL A 6 2.09 4.03 2.58
C VAL A 6 2.33 4.38 4.05
N GLY A 7 1.26 4.43 4.82
CA GLY A 7 1.31 4.71 6.25
C GLY A 7 0.00 5.34 6.74
N PRO A 8 -0.18 5.51 8.05
CA PRO A 8 -1.35 6.13 8.64
C PRO A 8 -1.58 7.57 8.13
N SER A 9 -2.79 8.07 8.33
CA SER A 9 -3.10 9.47 8.04
C SER A 9 -2.20 10.39 8.87
N GLY A 10 -1.64 11.44 8.23
CA GLY A 10 -0.78 12.41 8.92
C GLY A 10 0.70 12.00 9.05
N CYS A 11 1.11 10.80 8.61
CA CYS A 11 2.52 10.36 8.75
C CYS A 11 3.52 11.04 7.78
N GLY A 12 3.07 12.01 6.95
CA GLY A 12 3.98 12.81 6.10
C GLY A 12 4.08 12.40 4.63
N LYS A 13 3.33 11.40 4.13
CA LYS A 13 3.39 10.92 2.72
C LYS A 13 3.20 12.03 1.68
N SER A 14 2.08 12.74 1.76
CA SER A 14 1.77 13.83 0.82
C SER A 14 2.73 15.03 1.00
N THR A 15 3.24 15.25 2.22
CA THR A 15 4.26 16.27 2.47
C THR A 15 5.57 15.90 1.75
N LEU A 16 6.03 14.66 1.87
CA LEU A 16 7.21 14.18 1.14
C LEU A 16 7.01 14.28 -0.38
N LEU A 17 5.83 13.89 -0.89
CA LEU A 17 5.51 14.03 -2.30
C LEU A 17 5.57 15.49 -2.77
N ARG A 18 5.03 16.44 -1.96
CA ARG A 18 5.07 17.87 -2.24
C ARG A 18 6.49 18.45 -2.16
N MET A 19 7.33 17.94 -1.27
CA MET A 19 8.75 18.30 -1.23
C MET A 19 9.48 17.88 -2.52
N ILE A 20 9.22 16.65 -3.02
CA ILE A 20 9.74 16.18 -4.31
C ILE A 20 9.24 17.08 -5.44
N ALA A 21 7.98 17.48 -5.39
CA ALA A 21 7.37 18.40 -6.37
C ALA A 21 7.90 19.84 -6.29
N GLY A 22 8.57 20.23 -5.19
CA GLY A 22 8.99 21.60 -4.93
C GLY A 22 7.88 22.53 -4.48
N LEU A 23 6.77 21.97 -4.03
CA LEU A 23 5.62 22.72 -3.46
C LEU A 23 5.82 23.01 -1.97
N GLU A 24 6.70 22.26 -1.31
CA GLU A 24 7.14 22.45 0.07
C GLU A 24 8.67 22.43 0.12
N ASN A 25 9.24 23.20 1.03
CA ASN A 25 10.69 23.25 1.22
C ASN A 25 11.14 22.10 2.16
N ILE A 26 12.30 21.51 1.84
CA ILE A 26 12.97 20.60 2.77
C ILE A 26 13.77 21.41 3.80
N THR A 27 13.87 20.90 5.03
CA THR A 27 14.64 21.51 6.12
C THR A 27 16.08 20.98 6.15
N GLY A 28 16.35 19.88 5.48
CA GLY A 28 17.67 19.26 5.40
C GLY A 28 17.71 18.14 4.35
N GLY A 29 18.89 17.61 4.06
CA GLY A 29 19.08 16.58 3.05
C GLY A 29 19.10 17.12 1.63
N GLU A 30 18.97 16.20 0.66
CA GLU A 30 19.07 16.47 -0.76
C GLU A 30 18.01 15.69 -1.55
N ILE A 31 17.39 16.37 -2.52
CA ILE A 31 16.52 15.74 -3.51
C ILE A 31 17.19 15.91 -4.87
N ALA A 32 17.41 14.80 -5.57
CA ALA A 32 17.93 14.79 -6.94
C ALA A 32 16.92 14.15 -7.90
N ILE A 33 16.78 14.69 -9.10
CA ILE A 33 16.04 14.13 -10.22
C ILE A 33 17.03 13.88 -11.35
N GLY A 34 17.26 12.62 -11.68
CA GLY A 34 18.41 12.23 -12.48
C GLY A 34 19.70 12.62 -11.76
N GLU A 35 20.58 13.34 -12.43
CA GLU A 35 21.85 13.84 -11.87
C GLU A 35 21.74 15.26 -11.26
N ARG A 36 20.56 15.89 -11.33
CA ARG A 36 20.35 17.27 -10.91
C ARG A 36 19.78 17.36 -9.51
N VAL A 37 20.47 18.03 -8.59
CA VAL A 37 19.94 18.45 -7.30
C VAL A 37 18.88 19.53 -7.49
N VAL A 38 17.68 19.34 -6.92
CA VAL A 38 16.51 20.20 -7.16
C VAL A 38 16.01 20.92 -5.92
N ASN A 39 16.75 20.93 -4.81
CA ASN A 39 16.31 21.56 -3.56
C ASN A 39 15.76 22.98 -3.75
N ASN A 40 16.49 23.82 -4.49
CA ASN A 40 16.14 25.23 -4.74
C ASN A 40 15.52 25.45 -6.13
N VAL A 41 15.15 24.39 -6.85
CA VAL A 41 14.55 24.49 -8.18
C VAL A 41 13.03 24.61 -8.03
N PRO A 42 12.39 25.66 -8.62
CA PRO A 42 10.94 25.83 -8.51
C PRO A 42 10.19 24.70 -9.24
N PRO A 43 8.94 24.38 -8.85
CA PRO A 43 8.16 23.25 -9.38
C PRO A 43 8.08 23.20 -10.91
N LYS A 44 7.91 24.34 -11.55
CA LYS A 44 7.79 24.47 -13.02
C LYS A 44 9.05 24.03 -13.79
N GLU A 45 10.22 24.06 -13.12
CA GLU A 45 11.52 23.74 -13.68
C GLU A 45 12.06 22.38 -13.23
N ARG A 46 11.35 21.70 -12.32
CA ARG A 46 11.59 20.28 -12.02
C ARG A 46 10.91 19.47 -13.13
N ASP A 47 11.60 18.56 -13.73
CA ASP A 47 11.07 17.72 -14.80
C ASP A 47 10.16 16.61 -14.26
N ILE A 48 9.03 17.06 -13.67
CA ILE A 48 8.01 16.23 -13.01
C ILE A 48 6.62 16.53 -13.53
N ALA A 49 5.70 15.58 -13.36
CA ALA A 49 4.28 15.80 -13.50
C ALA A 49 3.54 15.22 -12.29
N MET A 50 2.58 15.98 -11.77
CA MET A 50 1.81 15.59 -10.58
C MET A 50 0.33 15.45 -10.91
N VAL A 51 -0.27 14.34 -10.44
CA VAL A 51 -1.70 14.07 -10.46
C VAL A 51 -2.23 14.18 -9.03
N PHE A 52 -3.16 15.10 -8.82
CA PHE A 52 -3.74 15.38 -7.52
C PHE A 52 -4.98 14.53 -7.25
N GLN A 53 -5.31 14.31 -5.99
CA GLN A 53 -6.49 13.58 -5.51
C GLN A 53 -7.82 14.08 -6.11
N ASN A 54 -7.97 15.40 -6.31
CA ASN A 54 -9.16 16.04 -6.87
C ASN A 54 -9.11 16.24 -8.39
N TYR A 55 -8.13 15.59 -9.08
CA TYR A 55 -7.86 15.69 -10.52
C TYR A 55 -7.45 17.07 -11.01
N ALA A 56 -7.80 18.15 -10.33
CA ALA A 56 -7.49 19.56 -10.63
C ALA A 56 -7.75 19.96 -12.09
N LEU A 57 -8.86 19.44 -12.69
CA LEU A 57 -9.24 19.78 -14.07
C LEU A 57 -9.85 21.18 -14.13
N TYR A 58 -9.56 21.90 -15.22
CA TYR A 58 -10.18 23.17 -15.53
C TYR A 58 -11.60 22.96 -16.08
N PRO A 59 -12.67 23.32 -15.36
CA PRO A 59 -14.03 22.92 -15.72
C PRO A 59 -14.57 23.63 -16.98
N HIS A 60 -13.99 24.75 -17.34
CA HIS A 60 -14.32 25.57 -18.51
C HIS A 60 -13.54 25.21 -19.77
N MET A 61 -12.63 24.27 -19.70
CA MET A 61 -11.82 23.77 -20.80
C MET A 61 -12.28 22.39 -21.25
N THR A 62 -12.15 22.10 -22.55
CA THR A 62 -12.36 20.76 -23.08
C THR A 62 -11.31 19.76 -22.56
N VAL A 63 -11.50 18.48 -22.83
CA VAL A 63 -10.49 17.43 -22.56
C VAL A 63 -9.18 17.76 -23.27
N ALA A 64 -9.24 18.07 -24.56
CA ALA A 64 -8.06 18.45 -25.35
C ALA A 64 -7.34 19.66 -24.76
N ASP A 65 -8.08 20.70 -24.40
CA ASP A 65 -7.51 21.91 -23.80
C ASP A 65 -6.90 21.65 -22.43
N ASN A 66 -7.57 20.85 -21.59
CA ASN A 66 -7.01 20.43 -20.30
C ASN A 66 -5.68 19.71 -20.48
N MET A 67 -5.62 18.74 -21.40
CA MET A 67 -4.38 17.97 -21.65
C MET A 67 -3.28 18.86 -22.22
N GLY A 68 -3.58 19.71 -23.19
CA GLY A 68 -2.61 20.58 -23.86
C GLY A 68 -2.18 21.82 -23.07
N PHE A 69 -2.84 22.15 -21.95
CA PHE A 69 -2.67 23.41 -21.24
C PHE A 69 -1.22 23.72 -20.85
N SER A 70 -0.51 22.74 -20.32
CA SER A 70 0.88 22.91 -19.90
C SER A 70 1.83 23.22 -21.07
N LEU A 71 1.56 22.70 -22.25
CA LEU A 71 2.31 22.96 -23.47
C LEU A 71 2.01 24.36 -24.01
N LYS A 72 0.72 24.79 -23.95
CA LYS A 72 0.31 26.17 -24.29
C LYS A 72 1.06 27.20 -23.43
N LEU A 73 1.18 26.95 -22.10
CA LEU A 73 1.92 27.85 -21.20
C LEU A 73 3.42 27.92 -21.50
N ARG A 74 3.98 26.91 -22.14
CA ARG A 74 5.38 26.89 -22.61
C ARG A 74 5.55 27.45 -24.02
N ASN A 75 4.48 28.02 -24.61
CA ASN A 75 4.46 28.53 -25.98
C ASN A 75 4.87 27.48 -27.04
N ALA A 76 4.51 26.20 -26.80
CA ALA A 76 4.74 25.15 -27.80
C ALA A 76 3.90 25.38 -29.06
N PRO A 77 4.39 25.04 -30.24
CA PRO A 77 3.61 25.13 -31.49
C PRO A 77 2.34 24.31 -31.42
N GLN A 78 1.22 24.81 -32.00
CA GLN A 78 -0.08 24.12 -31.97
C GLN A 78 0.00 22.69 -32.55
N SER A 79 0.80 22.50 -33.61
CA SER A 79 1.03 21.16 -34.21
C SER A 79 1.69 20.16 -33.24
N GLU A 80 2.58 20.62 -32.37
CA GLU A 80 3.17 19.79 -31.33
C GLU A 80 2.15 19.46 -30.24
N ILE A 81 1.37 20.44 -29.81
CA ILE A 81 0.29 20.25 -28.83
C ILE A 81 -0.70 19.21 -29.34
N ASP A 82 -1.18 19.36 -30.56
CA ASP A 82 -2.16 18.44 -31.15
C ASP A 82 -1.61 17.02 -31.27
N THR A 83 -0.36 16.87 -31.64
CA THR A 83 0.30 15.56 -31.76
C THR A 83 0.43 14.87 -30.42
N LYS A 84 0.92 15.59 -29.39
CA LYS A 84 1.09 15.02 -28.04
C LYS A 84 -0.22 14.73 -27.36
N VAL A 85 -1.23 15.60 -27.52
CA VAL A 85 -2.58 15.39 -26.97
C VAL A 85 -3.24 14.17 -27.61
N ARG A 86 -3.20 14.03 -28.93
CA ARG A 86 -3.75 12.84 -29.63
C ARG A 86 -3.08 11.55 -29.16
N ARG A 87 -1.74 11.53 -29.12
CA ARG A 87 -0.99 10.36 -28.63
C ARG A 87 -1.37 9.99 -27.19
N ALA A 88 -1.47 10.95 -26.29
CA ALA A 88 -1.88 10.70 -24.90
C ALA A 88 -3.34 10.25 -24.81
N ALA A 89 -4.23 10.80 -25.65
CA ALA A 89 -5.63 10.40 -25.72
C ALA A 89 -5.80 8.96 -26.23
N GLU A 90 -4.99 8.53 -27.20
CA GLU A 90 -4.96 7.14 -27.67
C GLU A 90 -4.50 6.19 -26.57
N ILE A 91 -3.42 6.52 -25.85
CA ILE A 91 -2.91 5.73 -24.72
C ILE A 91 -3.98 5.52 -23.64
N LEU A 92 -4.81 6.54 -23.39
CA LEU A 92 -5.79 6.61 -22.30
C LEU A 92 -7.23 6.29 -22.75
N ASN A 93 -7.45 5.90 -24.02
CA ASN A 93 -8.78 5.68 -24.59
C ASN A 93 -9.72 6.90 -24.43
N LEU A 94 -9.20 8.11 -24.67
CA LEU A 94 -9.92 9.38 -24.59
C LEU A 94 -10.19 10.01 -25.96
N SER A 95 -9.77 9.42 -27.08
CA SER A 95 -9.84 10.05 -28.42
C SER A 95 -11.24 10.53 -28.81
N ALA A 96 -12.29 9.77 -28.46
CA ALA A 96 -13.68 10.14 -28.72
C ALA A 96 -14.25 11.19 -27.76
N LEU A 97 -13.47 11.64 -26.76
CA LEU A 97 -13.91 12.52 -25.69
C LEU A 97 -13.19 13.88 -25.71
N LEU A 98 -12.31 14.13 -26.66
CA LEU A 98 -11.44 15.30 -26.71
C LEU A 98 -12.20 16.64 -26.66
N ASP A 99 -13.38 16.70 -27.27
CA ASP A 99 -14.21 17.91 -27.34
C ASP A 99 -15.18 18.06 -26.16
N ARG A 100 -15.20 17.08 -25.23
CA ARG A 100 -16.08 17.14 -24.04
C ARG A 100 -15.48 17.99 -22.93
N PHE A 101 -16.36 18.50 -22.07
CA PHE A 101 -15.99 19.19 -20.84
C PHE A 101 -15.97 18.24 -19.65
N PRO A 102 -15.20 18.51 -18.57
CA PRO A 102 -15.12 17.67 -17.38
C PRO A 102 -16.46 17.27 -16.77
N ARG A 103 -17.47 18.13 -16.81
CA ARG A 103 -18.84 17.86 -16.31
C ARG A 103 -19.56 16.75 -17.06
N GLN A 104 -19.14 16.44 -18.28
CA GLN A 104 -19.74 15.42 -19.16
C GLN A 104 -19.04 14.07 -19.03
N LEU A 105 -18.08 13.94 -18.10
CA LEU A 105 -17.23 12.77 -17.93
C LEU A 105 -17.56 12.02 -16.64
N SER A 106 -17.41 10.69 -16.66
CA SER A 106 -17.39 9.86 -15.44
C SER A 106 -16.16 10.14 -14.57
N GLY A 107 -16.17 9.65 -13.33
CA GLY A 107 -15.02 9.76 -12.41
C GLY A 107 -13.72 9.21 -13.02
N GLY A 108 -13.75 7.99 -13.56
CA GLY A 108 -12.58 7.39 -14.22
C GLY A 108 -12.14 8.12 -15.48
N GLN A 109 -13.09 8.67 -16.27
CA GLN A 109 -12.73 9.50 -17.42
C GLN A 109 -12.03 10.78 -16.99
N ARG A 110 -12.52 11.47 -15.95
CA ARG A 110 -11.84 12.66 -15.38
C ARG A 110 -10.42 12.32 -14.89
N GLN A 111 -10.24 11.19 -14.23
CA GLN A 111 -8.93 10.73 -13.81
C GLN A 111 -7.98 10.49 -14.99
N ARG A 112 -8.44 9.81 -16.05
CA ARG A 112 -7.64 9.63 -17.27
C ARG A 112 -7.24 10.97 -17.90
N VAL A 113 -8.13 11.96 -17.89
CA VAL A 113 -7.78 13.32 -18.35
C VAL A 113 -6.67 13.94 -17.50
N ALA A 114 -6.74 13.78 -16.16
CA ALA A 114 -5.68 14.26 -15.26
C ALA A 114 -4.34 13.56 -15.53
N MET A 115 -4.36 12.25 -15.81
CA MET A 115 -3.19 11.49 -16.25
C MET A 115 -2.67 11.98 -17.60
N GLY A 116 -3.57 12.28 -18.56
CA GLY A 116 -3.23 12.83 -19.87
C GLY A 116 -2.50 14.17 -19.77
N ARG A 117 -2.93 15.05 -18.86
CA ARG A 117 -2.22 16.31 -18.54
C ARG A 117 -0.77 16.08 -18.09
N ALA A 118 -0.54 14.99 -17.38
CA ALA A 118 0.81 14.62 -16.92
C ALA A 118 1.64 14.01 -18.06
N ILE A 119 1.06 13.10 -18.84
CA ILE A 119 1.75 12.37 -19.92
C ILE A 119 2.24 13.29 -21.03
N VAL A 120 1.45 14.29 -21.46
CA VAL A 120 1.82 15.21 -22.55
C VAL A 120 3.10 16.01 -22.25
N ARG A 121 3.51 16.09 -20.99
CA ARG A 121 4.72 16.77 -20.54
C ARG A 121 5.99 15.94 -20.76
N ASP A 122 5.83 14.61 -20.91
CA ASP A 122 6.92 13.64 -21.01
C ASP A 122 7.96 13.79 -19.87
N PRO A 123 7.54 13.70 -18.59
CA PRO A 123 8.39 14.01 -17.44
C PRO A 123 9.33 12.87 -17.10
N GLN A 124 10.43 13.17 -16.38
CA GLN A 124 11.31 12.15 -15.79
C GLN A 124 10.68 11.42 -14.59
N VAL A 125 9.76 12.09 -13.88
CA VAL A 125 9.08 11.50 -12.69
C VAL A 125 7.60 11.85 -12.69
N PHE A 126 6.76 10.83 -12.49
CA PHE A 126 5.34 10.98 -12.17
C PHE A 126 5.13 10.96 -10.65
N LEU A 127 4.31 11.88 -10.17
CA LEU A 127 3.90 11.98 -8.78
C LEU A 127 2.38 11.83 -8.69
N PHE A 128 1.89 10.88 -7.90
CA PHE A 128 0.46 10.62 -7.69
C PHE A 128 0.11 10.79 -6.22
N ASP A 129 -0.77 11.75 -5.91
CA ASP A 129 -1.26 12.00 -4.55
C ASP A 129 -2.68 11.42 -4.39
N GLU A 130 -2.79 10.20 -3.91
CA GLU A 130 -4.03 9.43 -3.69
C GLU A 130 -5.02 9.47 -4.88
N PRO A 131 -4.60 9.14 -6.10
CA PRO A 131 -5.41 9.40 -7.30
C PRO A 131 -6.67 8.56 -7.38
N LEU A 132 -6.77 7.42 -6.67
CA LEU A 132 -7.90 6.50 -6.72
C LEU A 132 -8.89 6.64 -5.55
N SER A 133 -8.59 7.48 -4.56
CA SER A 133 -9.38 7.59 -3.31
C SER A 133 -10.84 7.99 -3.53
N ASN A 134 -11.14 8.78 -4.57
CA ASN A 134 -12.49 9.28 -4.89
C ASN A 134 -13.29 8.37 -5.84
N LEU A 135 -12.84 7.14 -6.08
CA LEU A 135 -13.48 6.18 -6.97
C LEU A 135 -14.20 5.07 -6.18
N ASP A 136 -15.30 4.58 -6.76
CA ASP A 136 -15.94 3.35 -6.26
C ASP A 136 -15.03 2.13 -6.41
N ALA A 137 -15.32 1.06 -5.67
CA ALA A 137 -14.48 -0.13 -5.58
C ALA A 137 -14.22 -0.80 -6.95
N LYS A 138 -15.26 -0.91 -7.80
CA LYS A 138 -15.16 -1.53 -9.12
C LYS A 138 -14.26 -0.71 -10.06
N LEU A 139 -14.46 0.60 -10.06
CA LEU A 139 -13.69 1.52 -10.88
C LEU A 139 -12.25 1.62 -10.39
N ARG A 140 -12.01 1.56 -9.08
CA ARG A 140 -10.68 1.54 -8.48
C ARG A 140 -9.85 0.34 -8.96
N VAL A 141 -10.45 -0.86 -9.01
CA VAL A 141 -9.78 -2.07 -9.53
C VAL A 141 -9.37 -1.88 -11.00
N ALA A 142 -10.29 -1.39 -11.85
CA ALA A 142 -9.99 -1.15 -13.26
C ALA A 142 -8.88 -0.10 -13.45
N MET A 143 -8.94 1.00 -12.70
CA MET A 143 -7.95 2.09 -12.79
C MET A 143 -6.57 1.68 -12.28
N ARG A 144 -6.49 0.82 -11.26
CA ARG A 144 -5.22 0.23 -10.81
C ARG A 144 -4.49 -0.50 -11.95
N THR A 145 -5.23 -1.37 -12.65
CA THR A 145 -4.69 -2.11 -13.82
C THR A 145 -4.21 -1.13 -14.88
N GLU A 146 -5.01 -0.13 -15.22
CA GLU A 146 -4.66 0.88 -16.23
C GLU A 146 -3.39 1.68 -15.85
N ILE A 147 -3.25 2.09 -14.58
CA ILE A 147 -2.04 2.80 -14.11
C ILE A 147 -0.81 1.90 -14.20
N LYS A 148 -0.94 0.62 -13.80
CA LYS A 148 0.16 -0.35 -13.89
C LYS A 148 0.59 -0.57 -15.36
N GLU A 149 -0.35 -0.77 -16.27
CA GLU A 149 -0.09 -0.90 -17.70
C GLU A 149 0.56 0.36 -18.28
N LEU A 150 0.06 1.53 -17.87
CA LEU A 150 0.63 2.81 -18.28
C LEU A 150 2.09 2.94 -17.85
N HIS A 151 2.39 2.63 -16.58
CA HIS A 151 3.76 2.64 -16.07
C HIS A 151 4.68 1.69 -16.85
N GLN A 152 4.22 0.45 -17.11
CA GLN A 152 4.99 -0.53 -17.90
C GLN A 152 5.30 -0.03 -19.32
N ARG A 153 4.38 0.73 -19.92
CA ARG A 153 4.52 1.31 -21.25
C ARG A 153 5.44 2.51 -21.29
N LEU A 154 5.32 3.40 -20.31
CA LEU A 154 6.10 4.65 -20.26
C LEU A 154 7.49 4.45 -19.64
N LYS A 155 7.65 3.47 -18.75
CA LYS A 155 8.91 3.16 -18.01
C LYS A 155 9.48 4.35 -17.24
N THR A 156 8.64 5.32 -16.90
CA THR A 156 9.02 6.53 -16.17
C THR A 156 8.99 6.26 -14.67
N THR A 157 9.94 6.78 -13.91
CA THR A 157 9.92 6.68 -12.44
C THR A 157 8.62 7.27 -11.89
N THR A 158 7.96 6.51 -11.03
CA THR A 158 6.66 6.89 -10.44
C THR A 158 6.74 6.84 -8.93
N VAL A 159 6.31 7.92 -8.28
CA VAL A 159 6.07 7.96 -6.82
C VAL A 159 4.58 8.12 -6.60
N TYR A 160 3.99 7.17 -5.88
CA TYR A 160 2.55 7.03 -5.69
C TYR A 160 2.22 7.01 -4.20
N VAL A 161 1.33 7.88 -3.76
CA VAL A 161 0.82 7.91 -2.39
C VAL A 161 -0.53 7.23 -2.33
N THR A 162 -0.71 6.33 -1.39
CA THR A 162 -2.00 5.71 -1.10
C THR A 162 -2.12 5.35 0.39
N HIS A 163 -3.34 5.19 0.85
CA HIS A 163 -3.69 4.53 2.11
C HIS A 163 -4.25 3.12 1.90
N ASP A 164 -4.43 2.69 0.65
CA ASP A 164 -4.94 1.37 0.28
C ASP A 164 -3.77 0.38 0.13
N GLN A 165 -3.75 -0.62 1.01
CA GLN A 165 -2.70 -1.65 1.02
C GLN A 165 -2.72 -2.52 -0.23
N ILE A 166 -3.92 -2.78 -0.81
CA ILE A 166 -4.04 -3.59 -2.01
C ILE A 166 -3.40 -2.85 -3.20
N GLU A 167 -3.57 -1.51 -3.27
CA GLU A 167 -2.87 -0.70 -4.27
C GLU A 167 -1.36 -0.84 -4.12
N ALA A 168 -0.85 -0.68 -2.90
CA ALA A 168 0.57 -0.80 -2.63
C ALA A 168 1.12 -2.18 -2.99
N MET A 169 0.50 -3.24 -2.51
CA MET A 169 0.95 -4.61 -2.74
C MET A 169 0.91 -5.04 -4.21
N THR A 170 -0.07 -4.53 -4.99
CA THR A 170 -0.27 -4.97 -6.38
C THR A 170 0.44 -4.12 -7.41
N MET A 171 0.71 -2.84 -7.12
CA MET A 171 1.28 -1.91 -8.09
C MET A 171 2.76 -1.66 -7.90
N ALA A 172 3.26 -1.68 -6.66
CA ALA A 172 4.62 -1.28 -6.35
C ALA A 172 5.69 -2.26 -6.85
N ASP A 173 6.81 -1.72 -7.30
CA ASP A 173 8.09 -2.42 -7.34
C ASP A 173 8.76 -2.30 -5.95
N LYS A 174 8.54 -1.17 -5.27
CA LYS A 174 9.03 -0.88 -3.92
C LYS A 174 7.98 -0.15 -3.10
N ILE A 175 7.71 -0.62 -1.89
CA ILE A 175 6.89 0.06 -0.91
C ILE A 175 7.79 0.75 0.10
N VAL A 176 7.41 1.96 0.51
CA VAL A 176 8.01 2.72 1.62
C VAL A 176 6.94 2.89 2.68
N VAL A 177 7.11 2.24 3.82
CA VAL A 177 6.21 2.34 4.98
C VAL A 177 6.66 3.49 5.85
N MET A 178 5.78 4.47 6.04
CA MET A 178 6.04 5.67 6.83
C MET A 178 5.20 5.72 8.09
N HIS A 179 5.82 6.17 9.18
CA HIS A 179 5.18 6.39 10.48
C HIS A 179 5.78 7.63 11.14
N ASP A 180 4.95 8.58 11.55
CA ASP A 180 5.36 9.82 12.25
C ASP A 180 6.55 10.57 11.60
N GLY A 181 6.54 10.65 10.27
CA GLY A 181 7.58 11.33 9.50
C GLY A 181 8.84 10.50 9.25
N ILE A 182 8.89 9.26 9.73
CA ILE A 182 10.04 8.36 9.61
C ILE A 182 9.72 7.23 8.64
N VAL A 183 10.71 6.76 7.89
CA VAL A 183 10.63 5.54 7.10
C VAL A 183 10.95 4.35 8.00
N GLU A 184 9.93 3.52 8.28
CA GLU A 184 10.08 2.31 9.10
C GLU A 184 10.76 1.18 8.32
N GLN A 185 10.30 0.94 7.11
CA GLN A 185 10.86 -0.07 6.22
C GLN A 185 10.59 0.29 4.76
N MET A 186 11.49 -0.12 3.87
CA MET A 186 11.27 -0.07 2.43
C MET A 186 11.81 -1.35 1.78
N GLY A 187 11.12 -1.83 0.74
CA GLY A 187 11.49 -3.06 0.02
C GLY A 187 10.42 -3.49 -0.98
N ALA A 188 10.60 -4.67 -1.56
CA ALA A 188 9.59 -5.27 -2.41
C ALA A 188 8.33 -5.62 -1.58
N PRO A 189 7.12 -5.60 -2.18
CA PRO A 189 5.88 -5.85 -1.44
C PRO A 189 5.89 -7.13 -0.60
N LEU A 190 6.27 -8.26 -1.19
CA LEU A 190 6.30 -9.54 -0.49
C LEU A 190 7.40 -9.58 0.59
N ASP A 191 8.52 -8.88 0.40
CA ASP A 191 9.55 -8.81 1.42
C ASP A 191 9.07 -8.09 2.69
N LEU A 192 8.30 -7.01 2.54
CA LEU A 192 7.69 -6.34 3.69
C LEU A 192 6.64 -7.21 4.39
N TYR A 193 5.92 -8.01 3.60
CA TYR A 193 4.89 -8.92 4.12
C TYR A 193 5.50 -10.09 4.89
N ASP A 194 6.54 -10.71 4.32
CA ASP A 194 7.18 -11.91 4.86
C ASP A 194 8.23 -11.57 5.93
N ASN A 195 8.92 -10.43 5.81
CA ASN A 195 10.05 -10.03 6.66
C ASN A 195 9.88 -8.63 7.27
N PRO A 196 8.80 -8.36 8.03
CA PRO A 196 8.63 -7.07 8.67
C PRO A 196 9.72 -6.85 9.74
N VAL A 197 10.29 -5.63 9.78
CA VAL A 197 11.37 -5.29 10.72
C VAL A 197 10.86 -5.01 12.13
N ASN A 198 9.57 -4.73 12.29
CA ASN A 198 8.93 -4.46 13.56
C ASN A 198 7.42 -4.73 13.53
N MET A 199 6.79 -4.67 14.70
CA MET A 199 5.35 -4.87 14.85
C MET A 199 4.51 -3.85 14.08
N PHE A 200 5.00 -2.60 13.94
CA PHE A 200 4.28 -1.58 13.18
C PHE A 200 4.13 -2.00 11.71
N VAL A 201 5.22 -2.36 11.05
CA VAL A 201 5.19 -2.81 9.66
C VAL A 201 4.37 -4.09 9.52
N ALA A 202 4.55 -5.05 10.44
CA ALA A 202 3.83 -6.33 10.44
C ALA A 202 2.30 -6.16 10.56
N GLY A 203 1.85 -5.23 11.42
CA GLY A 203 0.44 -4.93 11.61
C GLY A 203 -0.13 -3.99 10.55
N PHE A 204 0.72 -3.16 9.91
CA PHE A 204 0.28 -2.25 8.88
C PHE A 204 0.17 -2.94 7.51
N ILE A 205 1.07 -3.86 7.17
CA ILE A 205 1.07 -4.59 5.90
C ILE A 205 0.30 -5.90 6.04
N GLY A 206 -0.77 -6.03 5.26
CA GLY A 206 -1.68 -7.19 5.25
C GLY A 206 -3.09 -6.82 5.73
N SER A 207 -4.11 -7.44 5.12
CA SER A 207 -5.52 -7.26 5.48
C SER A 207 -6.24 -8.60 5.44
N PRO A 208 -6.74 -9.09 6.58
CA PRO A 208 -6.65 -8.47 7.93
C PRO A 208 -5.22 -8.35 8.45
N ALA A 209 -5.03 -7.53 9.50
CA ALA A 209 -3.71 -7.30 10.11
C ALA A 209 -3.16 -8.56 10.79
N MET A 210 -1.83 -8.62 10.97
CA MET A 210 -1.17 -9.68 11.74
C MET A 210 -1.70 -9.72 13.18
N ASN A 211 -1.96 -10.91 13.69
CA ASN A 211 -2.28 -11.12 15.11
C ASN A 211 -1.00 -11.03 15.94
N PHE A 212 -1.09 -10.39 17.11
CA PHE A 212 0.00 -10.25 18.07
C PHE A 212 -0.40 -10.86 19.41
N LEU A 213 0.22 -11.97 19.76
CA LEU A 213 -0.06 -12.71 20.98
C LEU A 213 1.07 -12.52 22.00
N ARG A 214 0.71 -12.13 23.20
CA ARG A 214 1.68 -11.91 24.29
C ARG A 214 2.02 -13.21 24.99
N GLY A 215 3.28 -13.37 25.35
CA GLY A 215 3.76 -14.52 26.06
C GLY A 215 5.28 -14.50 26.24
N ARG A 216 5.87 -15.69 26.33
CA ARG A 216 7.31 -15.87 26.52
C ARG A 216 7.85 -17.05 25.69
N ILE A 217 9.12 -16.99 25.41
CA ILE A 217 9.82 -18.07 24.71
C ILE A 217 10.20 -19.14 25.74
N ASP A 218 9.87 -20.42 25.44
CA ASP A 218 10.25 -21.57 26.25
C ASP A 218 10.80 -22.68 25.32
N GLY A 219 12.09 -22.69 25.12
CA GLY A 219 12.77 -23.59 24.19
C GLY A 219 12.30 -23.42 22.75
N GLN A 220 11.70 -24.44 22.16
CA GLN A 220 11.12 -24.43 20.82
C GLN A 220 9.62 -24.13 20.80
N SER A 221 9.07 -23.62 21.89
CA SER A 221 7.67 -23.26 22.02
C SER A 221 7.52 -21.83 22.49
N PHE A 222 6.41 -21.23 22.11
CA PHE A 222 5.94 -19.96 22.67
C PHE A 222 4.81 -20.26 23.65
N VAL A 223 4.95 -19.79 24.88
CA VAL A 223 3.93 -19.97 25.93
C VAL A 223 3.14 -18.69 26.05
N LEU A 224 1.86 -18.75 25.70
CA LEU A 224 0.93 -17.62 25.83
C LEU A 224 0.72 -17.24 27.30
N GLU A 225 0.35 -15.99 27.56
CA GLU A 225 -0.25 -15.60 28.84
C GLU A 225 -1.50 -16.45 29.05
N GLY A 226 -1.48 -17.31 30.11
CA GLY A 226 -2.57 -18.29 30.35
C GLY A 226 -2.19 -19.75 30.05
N GLY A 227 -1.00 -20.01 29.49
CA GLY A 227 -0.34 -21.31 29.52
C GLY A 227 -0.43 -22.15 28.25
N ALA A 228 -1.25 -21.79 27.26
CA ALA A 228 -1.27 -22.52 25.98
C ALA A 228 0.06 -22.37 25.25
N ARG A 229 0.44 -23.41 24.49
CA ARG A 229 1.71 -23.47 23.77
C ARG A 229 1.48 -23.41 22.26
N LEU A 230 2.28 -22.59 21.57
CA LEU A 230 2.34 -22.51 20.13
C LEU A 230 3.74 -22.91 19.64
N PRO A 231 3.88 -23.53 18.46
CA PRO A 231 5.17 -23.95 17.95
C PRO A 231 5.98 -22.72 17.48
N LEU A 232 7.30 -22.76 17.65
CA LEU A 232 8.23 -21.82 17.05
C LEU A 232 8.99 -22.47 15.90
N GLY A 233 9.25 -21.72 14.84
CA GLY A 233 10.04 -22.17 13.67
C GLY A 233 11.51 -22.33 14.01
N SER A 234 12.14 -21.29 14.51
CA SER A 234 13.46 -21.30 15.10
C SER A 234 13.41 -20.55 16.44
N ALA A 235 14.02 -21.15 17.47
CA ALA A 235 14.21 -20.40 18.71
C ALA A 235 15.30 -19.35 18.47
N PRO A 236 15.03 -18.05 18.70
CA PRO A 236 16.10 -17.07 18.71
C PRO A 236 17.09 -17.43 19.83
N ALA A 237 18.34 -16.98 19.70
CA ALA A 237 19.35 -17.09 20.75
C ALA A 237 18.98 -16.32 22.05
N ALA A 238 17.76 -15.77 22.11
CA ALA A 238 17.23 -15.09 23.29
C ALA A 238 17.03 -16.09 24.43
N SER A 239 17.33 -15.65 25.63
CA SER A 239 17.21 -16.44 26.85
C SER A 239 15.79 -17.00 27.01
N SER A 240 15.67 -18.28 27.32
CA SER A 240 14.45 -18.90 27.82
C SER A 240 13.81 -17.98 28.90
N ASP A 241 12.49 -17.80 28.86
CA ASP A 241 11.69 -16.94 29.74
C ASP A 241 11.64 -15.43 29.37
N ALA A 242 12.28 -14.98 28.27
CA ALA A 242 12.15 -13.58 27.85
C ALA A 242 10.72 -13.26 27.36
N PRO A 243 10.12 -12.14 27.82
CA PRO A 243 8.86 -11.66 27.29
C PRO A 243 8.98 -11.38 25.79
N ALA A 244 8.04 -11.89 24.99
CA ALA A 244 8.04 -11.69 23.56
C ALA A 244 6.60 -11.60 23.04
N ILE A 245 6.47 -11.16 21.79
CA ILE A 245 5.20 -11.14 21.06
C ILE A 245 5.30 -12.14 19.91
N TYR A 246 4.32 -13.02 19.82
CA TYR A 246 4.16 -13.96 18.72
C TYR A 246 3.28 -13.34 17.65
N GLY A 247 3.81 -13.15 16.45
CA GLY A 247 3.08 -12.65 15.29
C GLY A 247 2.66 -13.76 14.38
N ILE A 248 1.39 -13.77 14.01
CA ILE A 248 0.85 -14.71 13.02
C ILE A 248 -0.17 -14.04 12.13
N ARG A 249 -0.06 -14.26 10.84
CA ARG A 249 -1.04 -13.76 9.87
C ARG A 249 -2.34 -14.55 9.95
N PRO A 250 -3.51 -13.90 9.75
CA PRO A 250 -4.82 -14.54 9.85
C PRO A 250 -4.97 -15.80 9.00
N GLU A 251 -4.42 -15.81 7.79
CA GLU A 251 -4.46 -16.93 6.84
C GLU A 251 -3.50 -18.08 7.16
N HIS A 252 -2.63 -17.89 8.15
CA HIS A 252 -1.68 -18.93 8.59
C HIS A 252 -2.19 -19.73 9.79
N PHE A 253 -3.37 -19.41 10.32
CA PHE A 253 -4.04 -20.31 11.24
C PHE A 253 -4.62 -21.50 10.51
N ILE A 254 -4.51 -22.66 11.13
CA ILE A 254 -5.10 -23.92 10.67
C ILE A 254 -5.96 -24.51 11.78
N ILE A 255 -6.95 -25.33 11.42
CA ILE A 255 -7.64 -26.18 12.39
C ILE A 255 -6.72 -27.38 12.66
N ASP A 256 -6.37 -27.57 13.92
CA ASP A 256 -5.50 -28.66 14.37
C ASP A 256 -6.08 -29.25 15.66
N ASP A 257 -6.94 -30.27 15.48
CA ASP A 257 -7.67 -30.91 16.57
C ASP A 257 -6.75 -31.67 17.53
N GLU A 258 -5.54 -32.00 17.13
CA GLU A 258 -4.60 -32.76 17.95
C GLU A 258 -3.68 -31.85 18.79
N ASN A 259 -3.04 -30.85 18.13
CA ASN A 259 -1.97 -30.06 18.75
C ASN A 259 -2.30 -28.56 18.84
N GLY A 260 -3.44 -28.11 18.26
CA GLY A 260 -3.85 -26.71 18.30
C GLY A 260 -4.18 -26.22 19.71
N ALA A 261 -4.04 -24.93 19.93
CA ALA A 261 -4.48 -24.27 21.15
C ALA A 261 -5.99 -24.02 21.11
N GLU A 262 -6.67 -24.19 22.24
CA GLU A 262 -8.12 -24.01 22.34
C GLU A 262 -8.49 -22.53 22.17
N ALA A 263 -9.50 -22.28 21.34
CA ALA A 263 -10.05 -20.95 21.08
C ALA A 263 -11.58 -21.00 21.02
N GLU A 264 -12.23 -20.02 21.63
CA GLU A 264 -13.67 -19.80 21.54
C GLU A 264 -14.00 -18.89 20.36
N VAL A 265 -14.87 -19.33 19.47
CA VAL A 265 -15.37 -18.51 18.35
C VAL A 265 -16.28 -17.41 18.86
N VAL A 266 -15.94 -16.15 18.53
CA VAL A 266 -16.73 -14.98 18.93
C VAL A 266 -17.61 -14.48 17.80
N VAL A 267 -17.04 -14.34 16.58
CA VAL A 267 -17.77 -13.87 15.38
C VAL A 267 -17.33 -14.68 14.17
N VAL A 268 -18.25 -14.92 13.25
CA VAL A 268 -17.99 -15.57 11.97
C VAL A 268 -18.50 -14.67 10.85
N GLU A 269 -17.60 -14.27 9.94
CA GLU A 269 -17.88 -13.35 8.85
C GLU A 269 -17.56 -14.01 7.50
N PRO A 270 -18.55 -14.61 6.82
CA PRO A 270 -18.34 -15.17 5.49
C PRO A 270 -18.28 -14.06 4.44
N THR A 271 -17.16 -13.94 3.72
CA THR A 271 -16.98 -12.94 2.64
C THR A 271 -17.31 -13.51 1.25
N GLY A 272 -17.65 -14.79 1.18
CA GLY A 272 -17.96 -15.53 -0.05
C GLY A 272 -16.80 -16.40 -0.53
N SER A 273 -15.60 -15.85 -0.72
CA SER A 273 -14.39 -16.61 -1.08
C SER A 273 -13.65 -17.21 0.12
N GLU A 274 -13.88 -16.68 1.31
CA GLU A 274 -13.23 -17.06 2.56
C GLU A 274 -14.16 -16.78 3.74
N VAL A 275 -13.81 -17.32 4.90
CA VAL A 275 -14.51 -17.09 6.18
C VAL A 275 -13.50 -16.47 7.14
N GLN A 276 -13.82 -15.27 7.64
CA GLN A 276 -13.07 -14.67 8.75
C GLN A 276 -13.71 -15.10 10.06
N VAL A 277 -12.90 -15.54 11.00
CA VAL A 277 -13.32 -15.98 12.32
C VAL A 277 -12.57 -15.16 13.36
N VAL A 278 -13.31 -14.35 14.12
CA VAL A 278 -12.79 -13.73 15.33
C VAL A 278 -12.95 -14.75 16.47
N ALA A 279 -11.86 -15.11 17.10
CA ALA A 279 -11.84 -16.08 18.20
C ALA A 279 -11.05 -15.54 19.39
N ARG A 280 -11.30 -16.10 20.56
CA ARG A 280 -10.55 -15.83 21.78
C ARG A 280 -9.62 -16.99 22.09
N LEU A 281 -8.36 -16.86 21.72
CA LEU A 281 -7.31 -17.84 21.95
C LEU A 281 -6.67 -17.58 23.31
N ASN A 282 -6.95 -18.45 24.28
CA ASN A 282 -6.41 -18.30 25.63
C ASN A 282 -6.56 -16.90 26.23
N GLY A 283 -7.75 -16.28 26.03
CA GLY A 283 -8.09 -14.95 26.52
C GLY A 283 -7.64 -13.79 25.63
N GLN A 284 -6.84 -14.03 24.59
CA GLN A 284 -6.40 -13.03 23.62
C GLN A 284 -7.22 -13.12 22.34
N GLU A 285 -7.69 -11.99 21.83
CA GLU A 285 -8.46 -11.96 20.59
C GLU A 285 -7.56 -12.21 19.38
N VAL A 286 -8.03 -13.06 18.48
CA VAL A 286 -7.35 -13.37 17.20
C VAL A 286 -8.36 -13.35 16.05
N VAL A 287 -7.85 -13.03 14.87
CA VAL A 287 -8.58 -13.17 13.61
C VAL A 287 -7.92 -14.29 12.80
N ALA A 288 -8.70 -15.30 12.41
CA ALA A 288 -8.28 -16.35 11.50
C ALA A 288 -9.05 -16.26 10.19
N VAL A 289 -8.40 -16.57 9.07
CA VAL A 289 -9.01 -16.58 7.73
C VAL A 289 -8.89 -17.96 7.13
N PHE A 290 -10.03 -18.57 6.80
CA PHE A 290 -10.09 -19.89 6.19
C PHE A 290 -10.67 -19.79 4.78
N ARG A 291 -10.04 -20.45 3.80
CA ARG A 291 -10.59 -20.60 2.45
C ARG A 291 -11.61 -21.72 2.37
N GLU A 292 -11.49 -22.70 3.24
CA GLU A 292 -12.46 -23.77 3.39
C GLU A 292 -13.69 -23.29 4.14
N ARG A 293 -14.86 -23.79 3.75
CA ARG A 293 -16.11 -23.43 4.41
C ARG A 293 -16.28 -24.27 5.67
N HIS A 294 -16.05 -23.66 6.80
CA HIS A 294 -16.34 -24.24 8.10
C HIS A 294 -17.72 -23.76 8.60
N ALA A 295 -18.47 -24.65 9.23
CA ALA A 295 -19.79 -24.34 9.77
C ALA A 295 -19.72 -23.84 11.23
N PHE A 296 -18.74 -22.99 11.54
CA PHE A 296 -18.56 -22.42 12.88
C PHE A 296 -19.71 -21.51 13.28
N LYS A 297 -19.97 -21.49 14.59
CA LYS A 297 -20.96 -20.61 15.23
C LYS A 297 -20.31 -19.90 16.42
N PRO A 298 -20.77 -18.69 16.78
CA PRO A 298 -20.39 -18.07 18.03
C PRO A 298 -20.60 -18.99 19.23
N GLY A 299 -19.59 -19.12 20.10
CA GLY A 299 -19.57 -20.06 21.23
C GLY A 299 -19.01 -21.43 20.95
N ASP A 300 -18.69 -21.76 19.68
CA ASP A 300 -18.00 -23.01 19.37
C ASP A 300 -16.57 -22.98 19.90
N HIS A 301 -16.08 -24.12 20.41
CA HIS A 301 -14.69 -24.33 20.77
C HIS A 301 -13.97 -25.02 19.62
N ILE A 302 -12.92 -24.38 19.12
CA ILE A 302 -12.07 -24.87 18.03
C ILE A 302 -10.63 -24.95 18.51
N ARG A 303 -9.80 -25.74 17.84
CA ARG A 303 -8.37 -25.78 18.12
C ARG A 303 -7.59 -25.17 16.97
N LEU A 304 -6.89 -24.07 17.25
CA LEU A 304 -6.11 -23.31 16.29
C LEU A 304 -4.64 -23.73 16.38
N GLY A 305 -4.14 -24.29 15.30
CA GLY A 305 -2.72 -24.53 15.09
C GLY A 305 -2.10 -23.42 14.21
N THR A 306 -0.78 -23.44 14.15
CA THR A 306 0.00 -22.49 13.34
C THR A 306 1.13 -23.23 12.62
N ASP A 307 1.39 -22.88 11.36
CA ASP A 307 2.59 -23.37 10.69
C ASP A 307 3.81 -22.61 11.25
N ARG A 308 4.69 -23.34 11.94
CA ARG A 308 5.90 -22.78 12.55
C ARG A 308 6.84 -22.06 11.57
N ARG A 309 6.72 -22.33 10.25
CA ARG A 309 7.58 -21.72 9.23
C ARG A 309 7.19 -20.27 8.88
N VAL A 310 5.99 -19.85 9.23
CA VAL A 310 5.42 -18.54 8.88
C VAL A 310 5.09 -17.69 10.12
N THR A 311 5.71 -18.01 11.24
CA THR A 311 5.52 -17.28 12.50
C THR A 311 6.61 -16.24 12.69
N HIS A 312 6.25 -15.14 13.35
CA HIS A 312 7.16 -14.04 13.65
C HIS A 312 7.31 -13.90 15.16
N LEU A 313 8.49 -13.47 15.58
CA LEU A 313 8.75 -13.12 16.98
C LEU A 313 9.24 -11.69 17.07
N PHE A 314 8.64 -10.94 17.98
CA PHE A 314 9.01 -9.57 18.26
C PHE A 314 9.41 -9.41 19.72
N ASP A 315 10.36 -8.54 19.95
CA ASP A 315 10.72 -8.10 21.29
C ASP A 315 9.57 -7.32 21.94
N ALA A 316 9.16 -7.71 23.14
CA ALA A 316 7.97 -7.14 23.79
C ALA A 316 8.16 -5.66 24.18
N GLN A 317 9.38 -5.18 24.31
CA GLN A 317 9.67 -3.81 24.72
C GLN A 317 9.88 -2.87 23.53
N SER A 318 10.70 -3.28 22.55
CA SER A 318 11.06 -2.45 21.40
C SER A 318 10.13 -2.64 20.20
N GLY A 319 9.35 -3.72 20.15
CA GLY A 319 8.55 -4.13 19.01
C GLY A 319 9.34 -4.58 17.79
N ARG A 320 10.67 -4.70 17.90
CA ARG A 320 11.54 -5.14 16.79
C ARG A 320 11.50 -6.65 16.61
N THR A 321 11.67 -7.09 15.38
CA THR A 321 11.75 -8.51 15.04
C THR A 321 12.98 -9.16 15.71
N LEU A 322 12.74 -10.25 16.46
CA LEU A 322 13.79 -11.00 17.15
C LEU A 322 14.43 -12.07 16.27
N ALA A 323 13.66 -12.69 15.39
CA ALA A 323 14.13 -13.71 14.46
C ALA A 323 13.56 -13.47 13.08
N ARG A 324 14.37 -13.61 12.05
CA ARG A 324 13.98 -13.66 10.64
C ARG A 324 14.08 -15.11 10.17
N HIS A 325 13.11 -15.56 9.43
CA HIS A 325 13.11 -16.87 8.74
C HIS A 325 13.46 -16.72 7.27
#